data_922fdd2c7c9a60c5ad6f790d79b44072
#
_entry.id   922fdd2c7c9a60c5ad6f790d79b44072
#
_cell.length_a   1.000
_cell.length_b   1.000
_cell.length_c   1.000
_cell.angle_alpha   90.00
_cell.angle_beta   90.00
_cell.angle_gamma   90.00
#
_symmetry.space_group_name_H-M   'P 1'
#
loop_
_entity.id
_entity.type
_entity.pdbx_description
1 polymer ?
#
loop_
_entity_poly.entity_id
_entity_poly.type
_entity_poly.pdbx_seq_one_letter_code
_entity_poly.pdbx_strand_id
1 'polypeptide(L)'
;MEIWDLYDEQGNKTGETWERSRAYEIPEGRYHIVCDVLIRHQDGDFLLTLRDSRKEMYPGCWEASAGGSALAGEMPEEGARREMLEETGLKAEKLDLIGITRKPETRSAVYAFIASVDCAKDSVRLQEGETVGYRWMEPSAFFRLIREEPVLAIQYPRYKPYLDKLNMDHEKYMKRCYELAIQAGKKGFDTFGALLVHNGEVLEEAENTADWYKGLFGHAEFNLVHKCANRYSDTVLKESVLYTSCAPCERCLCAIASLGIENIIFGVSYEEFSKLTPYDAIPVDRESLLGKLGIRMKLTGPVLEDEGMHVFEWWGGEHRPLKELIAEMAEVRAKNRNDEG
;
A
#
# COMPACT_ATOMS: atom_id res chain seq x y z
N MET A 1 -18.39 20.81 -27.47
CA MET A 1 -18.93 21.64 -26.37
C MET A 1 -19.46 20.66 -25.35
N GLU A 2 -18.90 20.68 -24.12
CA GLU A 2 -19.36 19.76 -23.06
C GLU A 2 -20.61 20.34 -22.39
N ILE A 3 -21.60 19.47 -22.25
CA ILE A 3 -22.87 19.77 -21.57
C ILE A 3 -23.01 18.80 -20.41
N TRP A 4 -23.42 19.30 -19.27
CA TRP A 4 -23.61 18.56 -18.02
C TRP A 4 -25.07 18.54 -17.61
N ASP A 5 -25.53 17.46 -16.99
CA ASP A 5 -26.78 17.43 -16.25
C ASP A 5 -26.60 18.12 -14.88
N LEU A 6 -27.65 18.83 -14.44
CA LEU A 6 -27.66 19.40 -13.08
C LEU A 6 -28.47 18.54 -12.10
N TYR A 7 -27.99 18.51 -10.90
CA TYR A 7 -28.53 17.74 -9.77
C TYR A 7 -28.85 18.67 -8.59
N ASP A 8 -29.84 18.33 -7.79
CA ASP A 8 -30.22 19.04 -6.58
C ASP A 8 -29.31 18.64 -5.37
N GLU A 9 -29.56 19.24 -4.21
CA GLU A 9 -28.83 18.93 -2.97
C GLU A 9 -29.03 17.49 -2.49
N GLN A 10 -30.09 16.83 -2.89
CA GLN A 10 -30.36 15.43 -2.58
C GLN A 10 -29.69 14.47 -3.56
N GLY A 11 -29.16 14.98 -4.66
CA GLY A 11 -28.53 14.20 -5.71
C GLY A 11 -29.51 13.70 -6.76
N ASN A 12 -30.71 14.24 -6.84
CA ASN A 12 -31.67 13.92 -7.88
C ASN A 12 -31.40 14.79 -9.11
N LYS A 13 -31.52 14.19 -10.30
CA LYS A 13 -31.43 14.89 -11.58
C LYS A 13 -32.57 15.89 -11.73
N THR A 14 -32.25 17.16 -12.01
CA THR A 14 -33.26 18.23 -12.08
C THR A 14 -33.95 18.30 -13.44
N GLY A 15 -33.39 17.69 -14.47
CA GLY A 15 -33.80 17.84 -15.87
C GLY A 15 -33.20 19.04 -16.57
N GLU A 16 -32.45 19.88 -15.86
CA GLU A 16 -31.70 21.01 -16.41
C GLU A 16 -30.35 20.55 -16.91
N THR A 17 -29.88 21.16 -17.99
CA THR A 17 -28.52 20.94 -18.51
C THR A 17 -27.73 22.24 -18.52
N TRP A 18 -26.38 22.15 -18.45
CA TRP A 18 -25.52 23.33 -18.36
C TRP A 18 -24.26 23.17 -19.21
N GLU A 19 -23.81 24.25 -19.85
CA GLU A 19 -22.56 24.26 -20.61
C GLU A 19 -21.36 24.43 -19.69
N ARG A 20 -20.29 23.65 -19.87
CA ARG A 20 -19.03 23.76 -19.12
C ARG A 20 -18.46 25.17 -19.13
N SER A 21 -18.52 25.87 -20.26
CA SER A 21 -18.04 27.24 -20.40
C SER A 21 -18.70 28.25 -19.44
N ARG A 22 -19.85 27.89 -18.89
CA ARG A 22 -20.63 28.69 -17.95
C ARG A 22 -20.73 28.05 -16.56
N ALA A 23 -19.77 27.20 -16.18
CA ALA A 23 -19.77 26.49 -14.90
C ALA A 23 -19.95 27.42 -13.67
N TYR A 24 -19.34 28.61 -13.72
CA TYR A 24 -19.42 29.60 -12.65
C TYR A 24 -20.80 30.25 -12.49
N GLU A 25 -21.70 30.10 -13.47
CA GLU A 25 -23.07 30.62 -13.44
C GLU A 25 -24.10 29.59 -12.93
N ILE A 26 -23.66 28.37 -12.58
CA ILE A 26 -24.56 27.34 -12.06
C ILE A 26 -25.28 27.86 -10.82
N PRO A 27 -26.64 27.82 -10.77
CA PRO A 27 -27.41 28.33 -9.66
C PRO A 27 -27.07 27.67 -8.32
N GLU A 28 -27.33 28.39 -7.23
CA GLU A 28 -27.19 27.84 -5.88
C GLU A 28 -28.11 26.64 -5.66
N GLY A 29 -27.64 25.61 -4.95
CA GLY A 29 -28.36 24.36 -4.76
C GLY A 29 -28.41 23.46 -6.01
N ARG A 30 -27.65 23.82 -7.06
CA ARG A 30 -27.44 22.98 -8.25
C ARG A 30 -25.99 22.53 -8.35
N TYR A 31 -25.79 21.32 -8.78
CA TYR A 31 -24.46 20.67 -8.87
C TYR A 31 -24.34 19.91 -10.18
N HIS A 32 -23.18 20.03 -10.83
CA HIS A 32 -22.78 19.07 -11.85
C HIS A 32 -21.98 17.92 -11.21
N ILE A 33 -21.91 16.77 -11.87
CA ILE A 33 -21.14 15.63 -11.35
C ILE A 33 -19.71 15.70 -11.86
N VAL A 34 -18.76 15.51 -10.94
CA VAL A 34 -17.34 15.28 -11.22
C VAL A 34 -17.01 13.86 -10.77
N CYS A 35 -16.40 13.09 -11.63
CA CYS A 35 -15.90 11.76 -11.33
C CYS A 35 -14.41 11.85 -11.00
N ASP A 36 -14.00 11.23 -9.91
CA ASP A 36 -12.61 11.18 -9.43
C ASP A 36 -12.24 9.72 -9.22
N VAL A 37 -11.23 9.22 -9.92
CA VAL A 37 -10.91 7.79 -9.98
C VAL A 37 -9.50 7.54 -9.49
N LEU A 38 -9.34 6.79 -8.41
CA LEU A 38 -8.07 6.24 -7.97
C LEU A 38 -7.94 4.80 -8.48
N ILE A 39 -6.96 4.57 -9.34
CA ILE A 39 -6.72 3.26 -9.96
C ILE A 39 -5.78 2.45 -9.06
N ARG A 40 -6.20 1.23 -8.75
CA ARG A 40 -5.42 0.25 -8.00
C ARG A 40 -5.21 -1.01 -8.84
N HIS A 41 -3.95 -1.39 -9.01
CA HIS A 41 -3.59 -2.64 -9.66
C HIS A 41 -3.83 -3.84 -8.72
N GLN A 42 -4.03 -5.04 -9.28
CA GLN A 42 -4.26 -6.27 -8.50
C GLN A 42 -3.12 -6.61 -7.53
N ASP A 43 -1.87 -6.21 -7.83
CA ASP A 43 -0.72 -6.38 -6.93
C ASP A 43 -0.69 -5.37 -5.77
N GLY A 44 -1.67 -4.47 -5.69
CA GLY A 44 -1.84 -3.48 -4.64
C GLY A 44 -1.35 -2.08 -4.96
N ASP A 45 -0.55 -1.86 -6.02
CA ASP A 45 -0.02 -0.54 -6.37
C ASP A 45 -1.11 0.42 -6.84
N PHE A 46 -0.89 1.71 -6.55
CA PHE A 46 -1.75 2.80 -7.01
C PHE A 46 -1.12 3.52 -8.20
N LEU A 47 -1.94 3.84 -9.20
CA LEU A 47 -1.52 4.68 -10.33
C LEU A 47 -1.63 6.15 -9.94
N LEU A 48 -0.56 6.91 -10.17
CA LEU A 48 -0.57 8.38 -10.16
C LEU A 48 -0.27 8.89 -11.56
N THR A 49 -0.88 10.03 -11.92
CA THR A 49 -0.63 10.75 -13.15
C THR A 49 -0.04 12.12 -12.87
N LEU A 50 0.81 12.60 -13.76
CA LEU A 50 1.47 13.92 -13.67
C LEU A 50 0.74 14.89 -14.61
N ARG A 51 0.14 15.90 -14.03
CA ARG A 51 -0.60 16.95 -14.77
C ARG A 51 0.33 17.71 -15.72
N ASP A 52 -0.18 18.01 -16.92
CA ASP A 52 0.56 18.83 -17.87
C ASP A 52 0.84 20.23 -17.27
N SER A 53 2.04 20.74 -17.48
CA SER A 53 2.46 22.08 -17.02
C SER A 53 1.66 23.23 -17.67
N ARG A 54 0.89 22.95 -18.71
CA ARG A 54 0.00 23.91 -19.41
C ARG A 54 -1.39 24.02 -18.77
N LYS A 55 -1.73 23.15 -17.82
CA LYS A 55 -3.01 23.21 -17.10
C LYS A 55 -3.11 24.49 -16.27
N GLU A 56 -4.29 25.11 -16.25
CA GLU A 56 -4.55 26.32 -15.46
C GLU A 56 -4.48 26.05 -13.94
N MET A 57 -4.96 24.87 -13.52
CA MET A 57 -4.97 24.50 -12.11
C MET A 57 -3.94 23.40 -11.83
N TYR A 58 -3.10 23.64 -10.83
CA TYR A 58 -2.10 22.68 -10.33
C TYR A 58 -1.19 22.11 -11.43
N PRO A 59 -0.54 22.94 -12.26
CA PRO A 59 0.36 22.48 -13.30
C PRO A 59 1.55 21.70 -12.72
N GLY A 60 1.90 20.56 -13.33
CA GLY A 60 3.06 19.77 -12.93
C GLY A 60 2.94 19.06 -11.57
N CYS A 61 1.73 18.97 -11.01
CA CYS A 61 1.49 18.22 -9.76
C CYS A 61 1.08 16.76 -10.05
N TRP A 62 1.40 15.90 -9.11
CA TRP A 62 0.89 14.53 -9.11
C TRP A 62 -0.56 14.49 -8.61
N GLU A 63 -1.40 13.68 -9.26
CA GLU A 63 -2.80 13.49 -8.88
C GLU A 63 -3.21 12.01 -8.92
N ALA A 64 -4.36 11.72 -8.29
CA ALA A 64 -4.97 10.41 -8.34
C ALA A 64 -5.54 10.18 -9.75
N SER A 65 -5.10 9.18 -10.36
CA SER A 65 -5.17 8.53 -11.65
C SER A 65 -5.92 9.24 -12.78
N ALA A 66 -7.22 9.55 -12.62
CA ALA A 66 -8.05 10.14 -13.66
C ALA A 66 -9.25 10.87 -13.07
N GLY A 67 -9.78 11.87 -13.79
CA GLY A 67 -10.99 12.55 -13.34
C GLY A 67 -11.48 13.64 -14.26
N GLY A 68 -12.79 13.76 -14.34
CA GLY A 68 -13.49 14.77 -15.13
C GLY A 68 -14.97 14.83 -14.86
N SER A 69 -15.69 15.64 -15.63
CA SER A 69 -17.12 15.82 -15.43
C SER A 69 -17.94 14.80 -16.21
N ALA A 70 -18.97 14.24 -15.58
CA ALA A 70 -19.95 13.43 -16.28
C ALA A 70 -20.71 14.30 -17.29
N LEU A 71 -20.86 13.81 -18.52
CA LEU A 71 -21.60 14.48 -19.58
C LEU A 71 -23.11 14.32 -19.38
N ALA A 72 -23.87 15.17 -20.03
CA ALA A 72 -25.32 15.08 -20.02
C ALA A 72 -25.79 13.70 -20.55
N GLY A 73 -26.59 13.01 -19.75
CA GLY A 73 -27.06 11.66 -20.02
C GLY A 73 -26.22 10.53 -19.42
N GLU A 74 -24.98 10.81 -19.01
CA GLU A 74 -24.14 9.80 -18.35
C GLU A 74 -24.52 9.63 -16.87
N MET A 75 -24.47 8.39 -16.41
CA MET A 75 -24.42 8.09 -14.98
C MET A 75 -23.00 8.34 -14.45
N PRO A 76 -22.81 8.61 -13.15
CA PRO A 76 -21.46 8.87 -12.58
C PRO A 76 -20.45 7.76 -12.88
N GLU A 77 -20.87 6.50 -12.87
CA GLU A 77 -20.00 5.37 -13.19
C GLU A 77 -19.58 5.35 -14.66
N GLU A 78 -20.48 5.72 -15.57
CA GLU A 78 -20.20 5.80 -17.01
C GLU A 78 -19.18 6.90 -17.30
N GLY A 79 -19.37 8.09 -16.70
CA GLY A 79 -18.42 9.19 -16.76
C GLY A 79 -17.04 8.80 -16.20
N ALA A 80 -17.00 8.12 -15.05
CA ALA A 80 -15.74 7.67 -14.46
C ALA A 80 -14.99 6.67 -15.37
N ARG A 81 -15.69 5.73 -15.99
CA ARG A 81 -15.10 4.77 -16.93
C ARG A 81 -14.60 5.44 -18.21
N ARG A 82 -15.31 6.43 -18.72
CA ARG A 82 -14.91 7.21 -19.90
C ARG A 82 -13.65 8.01 -19.59
N GLU A 83 -13.63 8.82 -18.52
CA GLU A 83 -12.47 9.61 -18.11
C GLU A 83 -11.24 8.74 -17.87
N MET A 84 -11.41 7.63 -17.14
CA MET A 84 -10.32 6.68 -16.92
C MET A 84 -9.73 6.16 -18.23
N LEU A 85 -10.60 5.78 -19.20
CA LEU A 85 -10.15 5.28 -20.49
C LEU A 85 -9.46 6.38 -21.32
N GLU A 86 -10.00 7.61 -21.33
CA GLU A 86 -9.47 8.73 -22.09
C GLU A 86 -8.09 9.17 -21.55
N GLU A 87 -7.96 9.33 -20.23
CA GLU A 87 -6.75 9.86 -19.62
C GLU A 87 -5.63 8.83 -19.42
N THR A 88 -5.97 7.54 -19.27
CA THR A 88 -4.98 6.49 -18.96
C THR A 88 -4.93 5.33 -19.95
N GLY A 89 -5.91 5.21 -20.86
CA GLY A 89 -6.05 4.07 -21.75
C GLY A 89 -6.49 2.77 -21.07
N LEU A 90 -6.69 2.77 -19.74
CA LEU A 90 -7.00 1.59 -18.94
C LEU A 90 -8.53 1.36 -18.84
N LYS A 91 -8.89 0.10 -18.63
CA LYS A 91 -10.29 -0.31 -18.36
C LYS A 91 -10.37 -0.94 -16.98
N ALA A 92 -11.33 -0.48 -16.18
CA ALA A 92 -11.58 -1.06 -14.87
C ALA A 92 -12.31 -2.41 -15.02
N GLU A 93 -11.77 -3.44 -14.36
CA GLU A 93 -12.50 -4.70 -14.15
C GLU A 93 -13.63 -4.49 -13.14
N LYS A 94 -13.34 -3.75 -12.09
CA LYS A 94 -14.29 -3.35 -11.07
C LYS A 94 -14.14 -1.86 -10.77
N LEU A 95 -15.28 -1.18 -10.56
CA LEU A 95 -15.34 0.22 -10.20
C LEU A 95 -16.26 0.38 -8.99
N ASP A 96 -15.70 0.72 -7.85
CA ASP A 96 -16.43 0.86 -6.59
C ASP A 96 -16.59 2.33 -6.23
N LEU A 97 -17.82 2.82 -6.07
CA LEU A 97 -18.09 4.13 -5.51
C LEU A 97 -17.79 4.10 -4.00
N ILE A 98 -16.90 4.96 -3.55
CA ILE A 98 -16.46 5.01 -2.14
C ILE A 98 -16.99 6.23 -1.38
N GLY A 99 -17.45 7.26 -2.08
CA GLY A 99 -18.02 8.44 -1.45
C GLY A 99 -18.47 9.51 -2.41
N ILE A 100 -19.29 10.42 -1.91
CA ILE A 100 -19.77 11.60 -2.63
C ILE A 100 -19.47 12.83 -1.77
N THR A 101 -18.76 13.81 -2.33
CA THR A 101 -18.44 15.07 -1.66
C THR A 101 -19.05 16.21 -2.44
N ARG A 102 -19.93 16.99 -1.82
CA ARG A 102 -20.48 18.21 -2.42
C ARG A 102 -19.57 19.40 -2.15
N LYS A 103 -19.34 20.20 -3.19
CA LYS A 103 -18.55 21.43 -3.15
C LYS A 103 -19.40 22.60 -3.60
N PRO A 104 -20.08 23.30 -2.65
CA PRO A 104 -20.92 24.44 -2.98
C PRO A 104 -20.16 25.57 -3.71
N GLU A 105 -18.88 25.74 -3.37
CA GLU A 105 -17.99 26.76 -3.95
C GLU A 105 -17.73 26.57 -5.44
N THR A 106 -17.71 25.34 -5.92
CA THR A 106 -17.52 24.99 -7.34
C THR A 106 -18.79 24.44 -8.00
N ARG A 107 -19.90 24.44 -7.28
CA ARG A 107 -21.18 23.86 -7.76
C ARG A 107 -21.02 22.42 -8.28
N SER A 108 -20.18 21.63 -7.65
CA SER A 108 -19.91 20.27 -8.07
C SER A 108 -20.19 19.21 -6.98
N ALA A 109 -20.67 18.06 -7.39
CA ALA A 109 -20.76 16.86 -6.58
C ALA A 109 -19.70 15.87 -7.08
N VAL A 110 -18.66 15.65 -6.27
CA VAL A 110 -17.55 14.77 -6.62
C VAL A 110 -17.85 13.35 -6.18
N TYR A 111 -17.93 12.45 -7.12
CA TYR A 111 -18.09 11.01 -6.94
C TYR A 111 -16.71 10.35 -7.01
N ALA A 112 -16.25 9.82 -5.87
CA ALA A 112 -14.94 9.20 -5.77
C ALA A 112 -15.05 7.68 -5.96
N PHE A 113 -14.26 7.14 -6.88
CA PHE A 113 -14.23 5.73 -7.23
C PHE A 113 -12.87 5.11 -7.01
N ILE A 114 -12.86 3.83 -6.66
CA ILE A 114 -11.68 2.96 -6.78
C ILE A 114 -11.89 2.07 -8.00
N ALA A 115 -10.95 2.13 -8.94
CA ALA A 115 -10.93 1.25 -10.09
C ALA A 115 -9.89 0.13 -9.88
N SER A 116 -10.32 -1.13 -9.96
CA SER A 116 -9.41 -2.27 -9.95
C SER A 116 -9.03 -2.64 -11.37
N VAL A 117 -7.74 -2.86 -11.61
CA VAL A 117 -7.18 -3.26 -12.91
C VAL A 117 -6.23 -4.44 -12.77
N ASP A 118 -6.21 -5.31 -13.80
CA ASP A 118 -5.18 -6.31 -14.04
C ASP A 118 -4.61 -6.09 -15.43
N CYS A 119 -3.50 -5.36 -15.52
CA CYS A 119 -2.91 -4.96 -16.80
C CYS A 119 -1.38 -4.94 -16.71
N ALA A 120 -0.70 -4.96 -17.85
CA ALA A 120 0.72 -4.65 -17.87
C ALA A 120 0.91 -3.17 -17.45
N LYS A 121 1.77 -2.91 -16.46
CA LYS A 121 1.95 -1.55 -15.89
C LYS A 121 2.47 -0.52 -16.89
N ASP A 122 3.10 -0.96 -17.98
CA ASP A 122 3.57 -0.15 -19.10
C ASP A 122 2.51 0.06 -20.20
N SER A 123 1.30 -0.49 -20.02
CA SER A 123 0.19 -0.32 -20.96
C SER A 123 -0.55 1.01 -20.86
N VAL A 124 -0.22 1.83 -19.86
CA VAL A 124 -0.82 3.17 -19.68
C VAL A 124 -0.59 4.03 -20.91
N ARG A 125 -1.63 4.70 -21.38
CA ARG A 125 -1.59 5.64 -22.52
C ARG A 125 -2.21 6.96 -22.07
N LEU A 126 -1.35 7.95 -21.94
CA LEU A 126 -1.73 9.27 -21.44
C LEU A 126 -2.40 10.11 -22.53
N GLN A 127 -3.43 10.85 -22.14
CA GLN A 127 -4.10 11.81 -23.01
C GLN A 127 -3.24 13.06 -23.21
N GLU A 128 -2.98 13.41 -24.46
CA GLU A 128 -2.20 14.62 -24.79
C GLU A 128 -2.91 15.88 -24.29
N GLY A 129 -2.15 16.76 -23.63
CA GLY A 129 -2.64 18.02 -23.08
C GLY A 129 -3.26 17.92 -21.69
N GLU A 130 -3.51 16.71 -21.19
CA GLU A 130 -4.03 16.47 -19.84
C GLU A 130 -2.91 16.04 -18.88
N THR A 131 -2.20 14.97 -19.21
CA THR A 131 -1.15 14.37 -18.38
C THR A 131 0.11 14.12 -19.19
N VAL A 132 1.29 14.23 -18.56
CA VAL A 132 2.61 14.11 -19.21
C VAL A 132 3.47 12.99 -18.64
N GLY A 133 3.02 12.31 -17.59
CA GLY A 133 3.71 11.21 -16.96
C GLY A 133 2.80 10.38 -16.08
N TYR A 134 3.25 9.19 -15.73
CA TYR A 134 2.57 8.33 -14.76
C TYR A 134 3.59 7.54 -13.96
N ARG A 135 3.16 7.06 -12.81
CA ARG A 135 3.91 6.09 -12.00
C ARG A 135 2.96 5.20 -11.21
N TRP A 136 3.35 3.95 -11.08
CA TRP A 136 2.75 3.03 -10.12
C TRP A 136 3.51 3.16 -8.80
N MET A 137 2.76 3.24 -7.72
CA MET A 137 3.32 3.39 -6.38
C MET A 137 2.81 2.29 -5.46
N GLU A 138 3.73 1.68 -4.74
CA GLU A 138 3.36 0.77 -3.67
C GLU A 138 2.56 1.50 -2.57
N PRO A 139 1.70 0.78 -1.81
CA PRO A 139 0.83 1.39 -0.83
C PRO A 139 1.55 2.25 0.21
N SER A 140 2.68 1.81 0.76
CA SER A 140 3.42 2.55 1.80
C SER A 140 3.96 3.89 1.29
N ALA A 141 4.54 3.92 0.08
CA ALA A 141 5.02 5.14 -0.56
C ALA A 141 3.84 6.06 -0.93
N PHE A 142 2.73 5.49 -1.44
CA PHE A 142 1.52 6.23 -1.75
C PHE A 142 0.91 6.90 -0.50
N PHE A 143 0.81 6.18 0.64
CA PHE A 143 0.27 6.73 1.89
C PHE A 143 1.11 7.88 2.47
N ARG A 144 2.41 7.91 2.22
CA ARG A 144 3.26 9.05 2.56
C ARG A 144 2.96 10.24 1.64
N LEU A 145 3.02 10.00 0.33
CA LEU A 145 2.91 11.06 -0.68
C LEU A 145 1.53 11.72 -0.72
N ILE A 146 0.44 10.97 -0.53
CA ILE A 146 -0.93 11.48 -0.68
C ILE A 146 -1.26 12.66 0.26
N ARG A 147 -0.49 12.83 1.33
CA ARG A 147 -0.67 13.91 2.30
C ARG A 147 0.23 15.12 2.01
N GLU A 148 1.26 14.94 1.21
CA GLU A 148 2.30 15.94 0.96
C GLU A 148 2.11 16.67 -0.39
N GLU A 149 1.69 15.96 -1.41
CA GLU A 149 1.45 16.52 -2.74
C GLU A 149 0.15 17.35 -2.78
N PRO A 150 0.18 18.60 -3.32
CA PRO A 150 -0.95 19.52 -3.19
C PRO A 150 -2.28 18.99 -3.71
N VAL A 151 -2.30 18.36 -4.89
CA VAL A 151 -3.54 17.82 -5.48
C VAL A 151 -3.99 16.58 -4.75
N LEU A 152 -3.07 15.68 -4.44
CA LEU A 152 -3.37 14.46 -3.69
C LEU A 152 -3.91 14.78 -2.29
N ALA A 153 -3.37 15.79 -1.61
CA ALA A 153 -3.87 16.24 -0.31
C ALA A 153 -5.33 16.75 -0.38
N ILE A 154 -5.72 17.41 -1.49
CA ILE A 154 -7.11 17.83 -1.74
C ILE A 154 -8.01 16.62 -2.06
N GLN A 155 -7.47 15.61 -2.74
CA GLN A 155 -8.19 14.39 -3.11
C GLN A 155 -8.29 13.40 -1.95
N TYR A 156 -7.30 13.35 -1.06
CA TYR A 156 -7.19 12.39 0.05
C TYR A 156 -8.49 12.21 0.87
N PRO A 157 -9.19 13.27 1.31
CA PRO A 157 -10.42 13.12 2.09
C PRO A 157 -11.51 12.31 1.38
N ARG A 158 -11.53 12.29 0.06
CA ARG A 158 -12.50 11.55 -0.75
C ARG A 158 -12.22 10.05 -0.74
N TYR A 159 -10.94 9.68 -0.74
CA TYR A 159 -10.46 8.29 -0.74
C TYR A 159 -10.23 7.74 0.67
N LYS A 160 -10.18 8.65 1.68
CA LYS A 160 -9.84 8.30 3.07
C LYS A 160 -10.62 7.08 3.62
N PRO A 161 -11.95 6.94 3.44
CA PRO A 161 -12.67 5.79 3.99
C PRO A 161 -12.17 4.44 3.46
N TYR A 162 -11.75 4.40 2.20
CA TYR A 162 -11.16 3.21 1.59
C TYR A 162 -9.71 3.00 2.03
N LEU A 163 -8.91 4.06 2.01
CA LEU A 163 -7.50 4.01 2.35
C LEU A 163 -7.27 3.68 3.83
N ASP A 164 -8.08 4.26 4.73
CA ASP A 164 -8.02 3.93 6.15
C ASP A 164 -8.34 2.45 6.39
N LYS A 165 -9.33 1.89 5.69
CA LYS A 165 -9.65 0.47 5.81
C LYS A 165 -8.48 -0.41 5.39
N LEU A 166 -7.81 -0.09 4.26
CA LEU A 166 -6.63 -0.82 3.82
C LEU A 166 -5.48 -0.74 4.84
N ASN A 167 -5.22 0.48 5.35
CA ASN A 167 -4.16 0.69 6.32
C ASN A 167 -4.46 0.00 7.65
N MET A 168 -5.70 0.08 8.14
CA MET A 168 -6.13 -0.59 9.37
C MET A 168 -6.00 -2.12 9.29
N ASP A 169 -6.31 -2.72 8.13
CA ASP A 169 -6.17 -4.17 7.98
C ASP A 169 -4.69 -4.59 8.06
N HIS A 170 -3.78 -3.85 7.43
CA HIS A 170 -2.34 -4.11 7.54
C HIS A 170 -1.82 -3.89 8.95
N GLU A 171 -2.20 -2.80 9.61
CA GLU A 171 -1.83 -2.52 11.00
C GLU A 171 -2.36 -3.60 11.96
N LYS A 172 -3.60 -4.03 11.79
CA LYS A 172 -4.22 -5.11 12.59
C LYS A 172 -3.39 -6.39 12.52
N TYR A 173 -3.03 -6.83 11.32
CA TYR A 173 -2.24 -8.04 11.14
C TYR A 173 -0.80 -7.86 11.62
N MET A 174 -0.22 -6.68 11.42
CA MET A 174 1.12 -6.39 11.91
C MET A 174 1.19 -6.37 13.43
N LYS A 175 0.22 -5.76 14.11
CA LYS A 175 0.12 -5.81 15.58
C LYS A 175 0.05 -7.26 16.08
N ARG A 176 -0.68 -8.12 15.35
CA ARG A 176 -0.71 -9.55 15.68
C ARG A 176 0.65 -10.22 15.49
N CYS A 177 1.42 -9.88 14.45
CA CYS A 177 2.81 -10.34 14.29
C CYS A 177 3.69 -9.89 15.47
N TYR A 178 3.52 -8.67 15.95
CA TYR A 178 4.26 -8.14 17.10
C TYR A 178 3.91 -8.86 18.41
N GLU A 179 2.63 -9.18 18.63
CA GLU A 179 2.23 -10.02 19.78
C GLU A 179 2.90 -11.39 19.75
N LEU A 180 2.95 -12.04 18.58
CA LEU A 180 3.63 -13.34 18.40
C LEU A 180 5.14 -13.20 18.63
N ALA A 181 5.75 -12.12 18.14
CA ALA A 181 7.16 -11.81 18.36
C ALA A 181 7.48 -11.68 19.87
N ILE A 182 6.68 -10.87 20.60
CA ILE A 182 6.83 -10.71 22.05
C ILE A 182 6.65 -12.04 22.79
N GLN A 183 5.70 -12.87 22.34
CA GLN A 183 5.52 -14.22 22.95
C GLN A 183 6.75 -15.10 22.76
N ALA A 184 7.37 -15.09 21.57
CA ALA A 184 8.63 -15.79 21.32
C ALA A 184 9.75 -15.29 22.24
N GLY A 185 9.96 -13.97 22.32
CA GLY A 185 10.97 -13.34 23.16
C GLY A 185 10.82 -13.71 24.65
N LYS A 186 9.59 -13.67 25.17
CA LYS A 186 9.28 -14.07 26.56
C LYS A 186 9.55 -15.55 26.85
N LYS A 187 9.47 -16.42 25.84
CA LYS A 187 9.81 -17.84 25.95
C LYS A 187 11.29 -18.13 25.85
N GLY A 188 12.12 -17.14 25.64
CA GLY A 188 13.57 -17.30 25.53
C GLY A 188 14.08 -17.47 24.11
N PHE A 189 13.26 -17.22 23.10
CA PHE A 189 13.64 -17.27 21.68
C PHE A 189 13.91 -15.87 21.12
N ASP A 190 14.42 -15.83 19.90
CA ASP A 190 14.52 -14.57 19.15
C ASP A 190 13.12 -14.00 18.85
N THR A 191 12.99 -12.68 18.88
CA THR A 191 11.69 -11.99 18.91
C THR A 191 11.15 -11.74 17.51
N PHE A 192 10.56 -12.75 16.90
CA PHE A 192 9.92 -12.66 15.59
C PHE A 192 8.59 -13.42 15.57
N GLY A 193 7.63 -12.89 14.78
CA GLY A 193 6.31 -13.47 14.57
C GLY A 193 5.86 -13.30 13.13
N ALA A 194 5.08 -14.25 12.64
CA ALA A 194 4.54 -14.23 11.27
C ALA A 194 3.14 -14.83 11.22
N LEU A 195 2.33 -14.40 10.23
CA LEU A 195 1.03 -14.96 9.94
C LEU A 195 0.71 -14.96 8.46
N LEU A 196 -0.17 -15.87 8.04
CA LEU A 196 -0.70 -15.96 6.68
C LEU A 196 -2.16 -15.51 6.67
N VAL A 197 -2.49 -14.59 5.78
CA VAL A 197 -3.85 -14.06 5.61
C VAL A 197 -4.35 -14.35 4.21
N HIS A 198 -5.57 -14.86 4.08
CA HIS A 198 -6.27 -15.06 2.83
C HIS A 198 -7.68 -14.48 2.93
N ASN A 199 -8.07 -13.63 1.98
CA ASN A 199 -9.39 -12.98 1.94
C ASN A 199 -9.80 -12.29 3.26
N GLY A 200 -8.83 -11.70 3.98
CA GLY A 200 -9.07 -10.99 5.24
C GLY A 200 -9.14 -11.91 6.48
N GLU A 201 -8.97 -13.21 6.33
CA GLU A 201 -8.94 -14.18 7.43
C GLU A 201 -7.53 -14.70 7.69
N VAL A 202 -7.13 -14.78 8.96
CA VAL A 202 -5.85 -15.39 9.36
C VAL A 202 -5.97 -16.89 9.24
N LEU A 203 -5.19 -17.49 8.33
CA LEU A 203 -5.16 -18.92 8.11
C LEU A 203 -4.23 -19.63 9.10
N GLU A 204 -3.04 -19.07 9.32
CA GLU A 204 -2.00 -19.63 10.18
C GLU A 204 -1.19 -18.52 10.86
N GLU A 205 -0.68 -18.86 12.04
CA GLU A 205 0.22 -18.01 12.82
C GLU A 205 1.43 -18.79 13.27
N ALA A 206 2.58 -18.13 13.35
CA ALA A 206 3.80 -18.73 13.88
C ALA A 206 4.65 -17.71 14.63
N GLU A 207 5.22 -18.16 15.73
CA GLU A 207 6.29 -17.48 16.46
C GLU A 207 7.64 -18.10 16.13
N ASN A 208 8.70 -17.35 16.37
CA ASN A 208 10.06 -17.86 16.30
C ASN A 208 10.30 -18.90 17.40
N THR A 209 11.02 -19.97 17.07
CA THR A 209 11.47 -21.03 17.99
C THR A 209 12.98 -21.23 17.93
N ALA A 210 13.69 -20.35 17.19
CA ALA A 210 15.15 -20.33 17.13
C ALA A 210 15.72 -19.47 18.24
N ASP A 211 16.83 -19.91 18.79
CA ASP A 211 17.76 -19.06 19.50
C ASP A 211 18.94 -18.71 18.58
N TRP A 212 19.64 -17.61 18.87
CA TRP A 212 20.76 -17.09 18.06
C TRP A 212 21.84 -18.14 17.75
N TYR A 213 21.98 -19.15 18.60
CA TYR A 213 23.07 -20.13 18.50
C TYR A 213 22.67 -21.49 17.92
N LYS A 214 21.38 -21.85 17.91
CA LYS A 214 20.95 -23.24 17.65
C LYS A 214 19.91 -23.43 16.55
N GLY A 215 19.34 -22.36 15.99
CA GLY A 215 18.14 -22.49 15.17
C GLY A 215 18.23 -21.96 13.75
N LEU A 216 18.91 -22.67 12.84
CA LEU A 216 18.90 -22.31 11.41
C LEU A 216 17.49 -22.28 10.79
N PHE A 217 16.53 -23.05 11.32
CA PHE A 217 15.19 -23.27 10.74
C PHE A 217 14.03 -22.92 11.67
N GLY A 218 14.28 -22.27 12.81
CA GLY A 218 13.24 -21.89 13.75
C GLY A 218 12.67 -20.50 13.56
N HIS A 219 12.96 -19.79 12.47
CA HIS A 219 12.42 -18.47 12.18
C HIS A 219 10.89 -18.53 12.05
N ALA A 220 10.20 -17.48 12.45
CA ALA A 220 8.74 -17.40 12.43
C ALA A 220 8.17 -17.74 11.04
N GLU A 221 8.76 -17.18 9.99
CA GLU A 221 8.37 -17.44 8.60
C GLU A 221 8.60 -18.90 8.21
N PHE A 222 9.72 -19.52 8.63
CA PHE A 222 9.99 -20.91 8.38
C PHE A 222 8.97 -21.82 9.06
N ASN A 223 8.65 -21.53 10.33
CA ASN A 223 7.62 -22.23 11.09
C ASN A 223 6.25 -22.09 10.41
N LEU A 224 5.95 -20.90 9.89
CA LEU A 224 4.71 -20.62 9.16
C LEU A 224 4.66 -21.42 7.86
N VAL A 225 5.72 -21.38 7.04
CA VAL A 225 5.86 -22.18 5.80
C VAL A 225 5.66 -23.67 6.08
N HIS A 226 6.26 -24.19 7.14
CA HIS A 226 6.11 -25.60 7.52
C HIS A 226 4.66 -25.95 7.87
N LYS A 227 3.95 -25.08 8.59
CA LYS A 227 2.52 -25.27 8.90
C LYS A 227 1.63 -25.22 7.67
N CYS A 228 1.97 -24.38 6.69
CA CYS A 228 1.18 -24.18 5.47
C CYS A 228 1.43 -25.29 4.43
N ALA A 229 2.62 -25.88 4.42
CA ALA A 229 3.00 -26.91 3.46
C ALA A 229 2.03 -28.10 3.49
N ASN A 230 1.48 -28.49 2.34
CA ASN A 230 0.50 -29.55 2.16
C ASN A 230 -0.86 -29.32 2.86
N ARG A 231 -1.12 -28.15 3.41
CA ARG A 231 -2.38 -27.83 4.09
C ARG A 231 -3.33 -27.01 3.23
N TYR A 232 -2.77 -26.15 2.40
CA TYR A 232 -3.51 -25.26 1.49
C TYR A 232 -3.16 -25.53 0.04
N SER A 233 -4.10 -25.27 -0.88
CA SER A 233 -3.85 -25.40 -2.31
C SER A 233 -2.93 -24.27 -2.81
N ASP A 234 -2.27 -24.49 -3.96
CA ASP A 234 -1.40 -23.50 -4.60
C ASP A 234 -2.15 -22.18 -4.88
N THR A 235 -3.43 -22.26 -5.26
CA THR A 235 -4.28 -21.08 -5.49
C THR A 235 -4.45 -20.27 -4.21
N VAL A 236 -4.79 -20.90 -3.10
CA VAL A 236 -4.95 -20.22 -1.80
C VAL A 236 -3.64 -19.59 -1.36
N LEU A 237 -2.51 -20.30 -1.49
CA LEU A 237 -1.20 -19.79 -1.11
C LEU A 237 -0.78 -18.60 -1.97
N LYS A 238 -1.00 -18.67 -3.27
CA LYS A 238 -0.69 -17.58 -4.21
C LYS A 238 -1.51 -16.31 -3.95
N GLU A 239 -2.78 -16.45 -3.59
CA GLU A 239 -3.69 -15.35 -3.28
C GLU A 239 -3.53 -14.82 -1.85
N SER A 240 -2.73 -15.49 -1.02
CA SER A 240 -2.49 -15.11 0.37
C SER A 240 -1.41 -14.03 0.49
N VAL A 241 -1.46 -13.31 1.62
CA VAL A 241 -0.46 -12.34 2.04
C VAL A 241 0.21 -12.87 3.31
N LEU A 242 1.53 -12.95 3.30
CA LEU A 242 2.33 -13.27 4.48
C LEU A 242 2.71 -11.98 5.19
N TYR A 243 2.39 -11.88 6.46
CA TYR A 243 2.84 -10.81 7.36
C TYR A 243 3.96 -11.33 8.25
N THR A 244 4.98 -10.51 8.47
CA THR A 244 6.08 -10.80 9.38
C THR A 244 6.52 -9.57 10.13
N SER A 245 6.87 -9.72 11.42
CA SER A 245 7.23 -8.62 12.32
C SER A 245 8.49 -7.87 11.87
N CYS A 246 9.36 -8.49 11.11
CA CYS A 246 10.59 -7.90 10.57
C CYS A 246 10.81 -8.36 9.12
N ALA A 247 11.53 -7.57 8.33
CA ALA A 247 11.89 -7.92 6.97
C ALA A 247 12.57 -9.29 6.93
N PRO A 248 12.05 -10.25 6.12
CA PRO A 248 12.53 -11.63 6.13
C PRO A 248 13.94 -11.74 5.56
N CYS A 249 14.74 -12.62 6.13
CA CYS A 249 16.05 -12.93 5.59
C CYS A 249 15.94 -13.74 4.29
N GLU A 250 17.03 -13.83 3.52
CA GLU A 250 17.09 -14.50 2.21
C GLU A 250 16.66 -15.96 2.25
N ARG A 251 16.96 -16.67 3.35
CA ARG A 251 16.53 -18.06 3.56
C ARG A 251 15.00 -18.17 3.68
N CYS A 252 14.41 -17.26 4.47
CA CYS A 252 12.96 -17.21 4.64
C CYS A 252 12.27 -16.86 3.34
N LEU A 253 12.82 -15.91 2.56
CA LEU A 253 12.29 -15.54 1.25
C LEU A 253 12.27 -16.74 0.28
N CYS A 254 13.36 -17.51 0.22
CA CYS A 254 13.40 -18.73 -0.61
C CYS A 254 12.37 -19.78 -0.13
N ALA A 255 12.20 -19.94 1.17
CA ALA A 255 11.22 -20.88 1.72
C ALA A 255 9.77 -20.45 1.41
N ILE A 256 9.45 -19.16 1.57
CA ILE A 256 8.15 -18.59 1.25
C ILE A 256 7.85 -18.74 -0.26
N ALA A 257 8.83 -18.43 -1.10
CA ALA A 257 8.72 -18.56 -2.56
C ALA A 257 8.44 -20.01 -2.99
N SER A 258 9.01 -20.99 -2.30
CA SER A 258 8.79 -22.41 -2.60
C SER A 258 7.35 -22.89 -2.38
N LEU A 259 6.56 -22.14 -1.60
CA LEU A 259 5.11 -22.34 -1.45
C LEU A 259 4.27 -21.57 -2.47
N GLY A 260 4.87 -20.72 -3.32
CA GLY A 260 4.16 -19.91 -4.28
C GLY A 260 3.49 -18.65 -3.68
N ILE A 261 3.85 -18.26 -2.45
CA ILE A 261 3.38 -16.99 -1.85
C ILE A 261 4.16 -15.84 -2.47
N GLU A 262 3.46 -14.90 -3.10
CA GLU A 262 4.06 -13.80 -3.87
C GLU A 262 4.04 -12.45 -3.12
N ASN A 263 3.19 -12.29 -2.07
CA ASN A 263 3.00 -11.03 -1.36
C ASN A 263 3.43 -11.14 0.10
N ILE A 264 4.39 -10.30 0.50
CA ILE A 264 4.89 -10.21 1.88
C ILE A 264 4.75 -8.79 2.39
N ILE A 265 4.24 -8.65 3.61
CA ILE A 265 4.19 -7.38 4.34
C ILE A 265 5.01 -7.52 5.62
N PHE A 266 5.96 -6.60 5.83
CA PHE A 266 6.84 -6.63 6.99
C PHE A 266 6.68 -5.39 7.86
N GLY A 267 6.95 -5.56 9.16
CA GLY A 267 6.86 -4.53 10.16
C GLY A 267 8.12 -3.67 10.25
N VAL A 268 9.21 -4.26 10.70
CA VAL A 268 10.49 -3.56 10.87
C VAL A 268 11.38 -3.82 9.66
N SER A 269 12.00 -2.77 9.12
CA SER A 269 12.97 -2.89 8.03
C SER A 269 14.27 -3.55 8.52
N TYR A 270 15.03 -4.11 7.56
CA TYR A 270 16.34 -4.66 7.88
C TYR A 270 17.32 -3.56 8.35
N GLU A 271 17.17 -2.34 7.86
CA GLU A 271 17.98 -1.20 8.26
C GLU A 271 17.78 -0.86 9.74
N GLU A 272 16.52 -0.74 10.18
CA GLU A 272 16.23 -0.47 11.59
C GLU A 272 16.63 -1.65 12.50
N PHE A 273 16.29 -2.88 12.10
CA PHE A 273 16.67 -4.08 12.85
C PHE A 273 18.19 -4.23 13.00
N SER A 274 18.96 -3.84 11.97
CA SER A 274 20.42 -3.95 12.01
C SER A 274 21.07 -3.12 13.14
N LYS A 275 20.38 -2.11 13.68
CA LYS A 275 20.82 -1.36 14.85
C LYS A 275 20.92 -2.22 16.11
N LEU A 276 20.25 -3.37 16.12
CA LEU A 276 20.25 -4.37 17.18
C LEU A 276 21.22 -5.55 16.93
N THR A 277 22.02 -5.49 15.87
CA THR A 277 22.98 -6.53 15.53
C THR A 277 24.43 -6.05 15.75
N PRO A 278 25.37 -6.97 16.02
CA PRO A 278 26.80 -6.61 16.19
C PRO A 278 27.50 -6.29 14.85
N TYR A 279 26.77 -6.30 13.72
CA TYR A 279 27.30 -6.08 12.38
C TYR A 279 26.62 -4.89 11.72
N ASP A 280 27.31 -4.25 10.79
CA ASP A 280 26.70 -3.22 9.94
C ASP A 280 25.72 -3.86 8.95
N ALA A 281 24.64 -3.15 8.66
CA ALA A 281 23.70 -3.57 7.64
C ALA A 281 24.39 -3.64 6.26
N ILE A 282 24.26 -4.76 5.60
CA ILE A 282 24.61 -4.87 4.18
C ILE A 282 23.34 -4.55 3.39
N PRO A 283 23.32 -3.44 2.61
CA PRO A 283 22.18 -3.13 1.76
C PRO A 283 22.01 -4.24 0.71
N VAL A 284 20.94 -5.01 0.81
CA VAL A 284 20.59 -6.02 -0.19
C VAL A 284 19.26 -5.64 -0.81
N ASP A 285 19.26 -5.41 -2.12
CA ASP A 285 18.03 -5.33 -2.90
C ASP A 285 17.49 -6.74 -3.09
N ARG A 286 16.61 -7.14 -2.17
CA ARG A 286 16.05 -8.49 -2.11
C ARG A 286 15.14 -8.79 -3.27
N GLU A 287 14.38 -7.84 -3.75
CA GLU A 287 13.50 -8.02 -4.91
C GLU A 287 14.32 -8.27 -6.18
N SER A 288 15.38 -7.50 -6.40
CA SER A 288 16.30 -7.72 -7.51
C SER A 288 17.02 -9.07 -7.42
N LEU A 289 17.42 -9.48 -6.20
CA LEU A 289 18.03 -10.79 -5.97
C LEU A 289 17.08 -11.93 -6.34
N LEU A 290 15.84 -11.88 -5.85
CA LEU A 290 14.82 -12.87 -6.15
C LEU A 290 14.45 -12.90 -7.64
N GLY A 291 14.37 -11.73 -8.28
CA GLY A 291 14.11 -11.60 -9.71
C GLY A 291 15.19 -12.29 -10.56
N LYS A 292 16.47 -12.22 -10.16
CA LYS A 292 17.58 -12.96 -10.83
C LYS A 292 17.45 -14.47 -10.69
N LEU A 293 16.75 -14.95 -9.66
CA LEU A 293 16.43 -16.37 -9.46
C LEU A 293 15.11 -16.78 -10.15
N GLY A 294 14.46 -15.86 -10.88
CA GLY A 294 13.16 -16.10 -11.51
C GLY A 294 11.99 -16.12 -10.54
N ILE A 295 12.20 -15.66 -9.32
CA ILE A 295 11.17 -15.61 -8.26
C ILE A 295 10.47 -14.25 -8.34
N ARG A 296 9.15 -14.27 -8.51
CA ARG A 296 8.30 -13.07 -8.39
C ARG A 296 7.78 -13.00 -6.97
N MET A 297 8.17 -11.94 -6.26
CA MET A 297 7.73 -11.69 -4.90
C MET A 297 7.74 -10.18 -4.65
N LYS A 298 6.68 -9.69 -4.01
CA LYS A 298 6.55 -8.28 -3.62
C LYS A 298 6.71 -8.16 -2.12
N LEU A 299 7.65 -7.33 -1.70
CA LEU A 299 7.87 -6.96 -0.31
C LEU A 299 7.33 -5.55 -0.07
N THR A 300 6.37 -5.42 0.83
CA THR A 300 5.74 -4.14 1.20
C THR A 300 5.98 -3.85 2.68
N GLY A 301 6.46 -2.67 2.99
CA GLY A 301 6.74 -2.20 4.36
C GLY A 301 7.66 -0.99 4.37
N PRO A 302 8.05 -0.51 5.56
CA PRO A 302 7.64 -1.03 6.88
C PRO A 302 6.20 -0.61 7.28
N VAL A 303 5.55 -1.42 8.13
CA VAL A 303 4.24 -1.14 8.73
C VAL A 303 4.38 -1.04 10.24
N LEU A 304 4.05 0.10 10.85
CA LEU A 304 4.19 0.38 12.29
C LEU A 304 5.63 0.13 12.79
N GLU A 305 6.63 0.61 12.07
CA GLU A 305 8.04 0.33 12.31
C GLU A 305 8.50 0.75 13.72
N ASP A 306 8.12 1.96 14.16
CA ASP A 306 8.47 2.46 15.50
C ASP A 306 7.92 1.55 16.61
N GLU A 307 6.64 1.13 16.49
CA GLU A 307 6.03 0.17 17.42
C GLU A 307 6.72 -1.20 17.33
N GLY A 308 7.09 -1.61 16.14
CA GLY A 308 7.78 -2.86 15.84
C GLY A 308 9.17 -2.94 16.47
N MET A 309 9.91 -1.85 16.53
CA MET A 309 11.23 -1.82 17.18
C MET A 309 11.14 -2.13 18.69
N HIS A 310 10.05 -1.74 19.33
CA HIS A 310 9.86 -2.02 20.77
C HIS A 310 9.58 -3.51 21.08
N VAL A 311 9.23 -4.36 20.11
CA VAL A 311 9.07 -5.79 20.39
C VAL A 311 10.40 -6.44 20.79
N PHE A 312 11.53 -5.91 20.28
CA PHE A 312 12.87 -6.40 20.56
C PHE A 312 13.37 -6.10 21.97
N GLU A 313 12.64 -5.31 22.77
CA GLU A 313 12.89 -5.15 24.19
C GLU A 313 12.76 -6.49 24.95
N TRP A 314 11.97 -7.43 24.39
CA TRP A 314 11.90 -8.81 24.85
C TRP A 314 12.82 -9.70 24.03
N TRP A 315 13.92 -10.16 24.61
CA TRP A 315 14.87 -11.01 23.91
C TRP A 315 15.46 -12.08 24.85
N GLY A 316 15.45 -13.32 24.42
CA GLY A 316 16.06 -14.41 25.20
C GLY A 316 15.44 -14.65 26.59
N GLY A 317 14.17 -14.25 26.80
CA GLY A 317 13.48 -14.35 28.08
C GLY A 317 13.65 -13.12 28.98
N GLU A 318 14.43 -12.13 28.58
CA GLU A 318 14.70 -10.90 29.32
C GLU A 318 14.02 -9.70 28.69
N HIS A 319 13.71 -8.70 29.49
CA HIS A 319 13.22 -7.40 29.04
C HIS A 319 14.29 -6.33 29.26
N ARG A 320 14.69 -5.66 28.17
CA ARG A 320 15.69 -4.59 28.21
C ARG A 320 15.22 -3.40 27.35
N PRO A 321 15.38 -2.16 27.82
CA PRO A 321 14.97 -0.97 27.06
C PRO A 321 15.67 -0.90 25.70
N LEU A 322 14.92 -0.62 24.63
CA LEU A 322 15.41 -0.54 23.25
C LEU A 322 16.63 0.39 23.12
N LYS A 323 16.62 1.53 23.81
CA LYS A 323 17.72 2.50 23.80
C LYS A 323 19.03 1.90 24.31
N GLU A 324 18.99 1.06 25.34
CA GLU A 324 20.17 0.40 25.89
C GLU A 324 20.71 -0.65 24.93
N LEU A 325 19.83 -1.44 24.31
CA LEU A 325 20.20 -2.43 23.31
C LEU A 325 20.90 -1.79 22.10
N ILE A 326 20.35 -0.70 21.58
CA ILE A 326 20.93 0.03 20.44
C ILE A 326 22.31 0.60 20.82
N ALA A 327 22.46 1.18 21.99
CA ALA A 327 23.72 1.75 22.45
C ALA A 327 24.81 0.67 22.63
N GLU A 328 24.47 -0.47 23.24
CA GLU A 328 25.36 -1.61 23.36
C GLU A 328 25.85 -2.15 22.02
N MET A 329 24.92 -2.36 21.09
CA MET A 329 25.27 -2.86 19.75
C MET A 329 26.10 -1.85 18.95
N ALA A 330 25.89 -0.55 19.14
CA ALA A 330 26.71 0.48 18.53
C ALA A 330 28.18 0.42 19.03
N GLU A 331 28.38 0.18 20.32
CA GLU A 331 29.72 -0.01 20.90
C GLU A 331 30.40 -1.27 20.39
N VAL A 332 29.64 -2.38 20.27
CA VAL A 332 30.16 -3.65 19.72
C VAL A 332 30.59 -3.48 18.26
N ARG A 333 29.76 -2.84 17.43
CA ARG A 333 30.12 -2.54 16.02
C ARG A 333 31.39 -1.67 15.92
N ALA A 334 31.52 -0.65 16.78
CA ALA A 334 32.70 0.20 16.78
C ALA A 334 33.99 -0.57 17.13
N LYS A 335 33.90 -1.55 18.03
CA LYS A 335 35.03 -2.44 18.36
C LYS A 335 35.39 -3.35 17.20
N ASN A 336 34.38 -4.01 16.60
CA ASN A 336 34.60 -4.92 15.48
C ASN A 336 35.29 -4.22 14.29
N ARG A 337 34.90 -2.98 13.96
CA ARG A 337 35.54 -2.19 12.91
C ARG A 337 37.02 -1.87 13.18
N ASN A 338 37.39 -1.71 14.47
CA ASN A 338 38.79 -1.43 14.86
C ASN A 338 39.66 -2.71 14.81
N ASP A 339 39.08 -3.88 14.98
CA ASP A 339 39.79 -5.17 14.96
C ASP A 339 40.00 -5.71 13.53
N GLU A 340 39.24 -5.22 12.53
CA GLU A 340 39.38 -5.58 11.12
C GLU A 340 40.31 -4.65 10.31
N GLY A 341 40.81 -3.56 10.86
CA GLY A 341 41.73 -2.57 10.24
C GLY A 341 43.16 -2.73 10.74
#